data_02e27ccc5c3dc61ee7d8c821ef1d2221
#
_entry.id   02e27ccc5c3dc61ee7d8c821ef1d2221
#
_cell.length_a   1.000
_cell.length_b   1.000
_cell.length_c   1.000
_cell.angle_alpha   90.00
_cell.angle_beta   90.00
_cell.angle_gamma   90.00
#
_symmetry.space_group_name_H-M   'P 1'
#
loop_
_entity.id
_entity.type
_entity.pdbx_description
1 polymer ?
#
loop_
_entity_poly.entity_id
_entity_poly.type
_entity_poly.pdbx_seq_one_letter_code
_entity_poly.pdbx_strand_id
1 'polypeptide(L)'
;MNAAPFLNLLIFIALQTSFALAGDSLVIKGSDTLGAKMVPQLAEAYKAKKEKQGMQIAFEIAAEGSSTGVASVIDATAEIGMSSRDPKTKEITKAKTRGIDMKAITVAKDGMAIIVNESNSLESISLEEIELIFSGDIDDWSAISMETGSISAYTRNTSSGTYATFQKLAMNSRDYGTETQKMAGNEQIASEVANNPYGIGYVGLAYINTPGIKVLPVEGILPTAANYPLARPLYYLIDNNQSLSDNANDFIGFTLSPEGQEIIKRVHFLSLY
;
A
#
# COMPACT_ATOMS: atom_id res chain seq x y z
N MET A 1 -46.66 -47.70 -57.13
CA MET A 1 -45.47 -46.81 -56.96
C MET A 1 -45.81 -45.93 -55.78
N ASN A 2 -45.22 -46.31 -54.61
CA ASN A 2 -45.47 -45.63 -53.33
C ASN A 2 -44.35 -44.65 -53.05
N ALA A 3 -44.73 -43.37 -52.91
CA ALA A 3 -43.80 -42.32 -52.47
C ALA A 3 -43.97 -42.15 -50.93
N ALA A 4 -42.86 -42.36 -50.19
CA ALA A 4 -42.79 -42.09 -48.76
C ALA A 4 -42.44 -40.62 -48.49
N PRO A 5 -43.01 -39.98 -47.46
CA PRO A 5 -42.66 -38.63 -47.10
C PRO A 5 -41.43 -38.60 -46.18
N PHE A 6 -40.45 -37.80 -46.51
CA PHE A 6 -39.30 -37.45 -45.67
C PHE A 6 -39.74 -36.51 -44.54
N LEU A 7 -39.60 -36.96 -43.29
CA LEU A 7 -39.84 -36.16 -42.10
C LEU A 7 -38.53 -35.42 -41.74
N ASN A 8 -38.45 -34.12 -42.02
CA ASN A 8 -37.34 -33.25 -41.59
C ASN A 8 -37.50 -32.90 -40.12
N LEU A 9 -36.65 -33.50 -39.27
CA LEU A 9 -36.53 -33.19 -37.86
C LEU A 9 -35.59 -31.98 -37.71
N LEU A 10 -36.18 -30.78 -37.52
CA LEU A 10 -35.46 -29.55 -37.16
C LEU A 10 -35.04 -29.63 -35.68
N ILE A 11 -33.76 -29.92 -35.42
CA ILE A 11 -33.17 -29.82 -34.07
C ILE A 11 -32.91 -28.35 -33.79
N PHE A 12 -33.74 -27.73 -32.94
CA PHE A 12 -33.48 -26.39 -32.38
C PHE A 12 -32.41 -26.56 -31.28
N ILE A 13 -31.11 -26.24 -31.59
CA ILE A 13 -30.07 -26.07 -30.59
C ILE A 13 -30.29 -24.69 -29.98
N ALA A 14 -30.89 -24.66 -28.76
CA ALA A 14 -30.97 -23.46 -27.95
C ALA A 14 -29.53 -23.14 -27.43
N LEU A 15 -28.89 -22.20 -28.08
CA LEU A 15 -27.65 -21.64 -27.62
C LEU A 15 -27.95 -20.81 -26.34
N GLN A 16 -27.79 -21.42 -25.18
CA GLN A 16 -27.84 -20.67 -23.93
C GLN A 16 -26.57 -19.82 -23.86
N THR A 17 -26.66 -18.58 -24.33
CA THR A 17 -25.68 -17.55 -24.03
C THR A 17 -25.82 -17.23 -22.55
N SER A 18 -24.95 -17.82 -21.74
CA SER A 18 -24.73 -17.35 -20.37
C SER A 18 -24.18 -15.92 -20.48
N PHE A 19 -25.07 -14.93 -20.35
CA PHE A 19 -24.64 -13.59 -19.99
C PHE A 19 -24.00 -13.72 -18.61
N ALA A 20 -22.68 -13.81 -18.54
CA ALA A 20 -21.95 -13.47 -17.35
C ALA A 20 -22.33 -12.00 -17.07
N LEU A 21 -23.17 -11.77 -16.08
CA LEU A 21 -23.32 -10.47 -15.45
C LEU A 21 -21.89 -10.10 -15.02
N ALA A 22 -21.26 -9.17 -15.75
CA ALA A 22 -20.05 -8.52 -15.27
C ALA A 22 -20.47 -7.87 -13.95
N GLY A 23 -20.16 -8.50 -12.84
CA GLY A 23 -20.36 -7.91 -11.52
C GLY A 23 -19.61 -6.58 -11.49
N ASP A 24 -20.24 -5.54 -10.92
CA ASP A 24 -19.62 -4.23 -10.79
C ASP A 24 -18.25 -4.38 -10.16
N SER A 25 -17.20 -3.96 -10.88
CA SER A 25 -15.84 -4.02 -10.42
C SER A 25 -15.55 -2.83 -9.51
N LEU A 26 -15.12 -3.09 -8.28
CA LEU A 26 -14.63 -2.03 -7.38
C LEU A 26 -13.18 -1.71 -7.69
N VAL A 27 -12.95 -0.50 -8.21
CA VAL A 27 -11.62 0.00 -8.57
C VAL A 27 -10.99 0.72 -7.39
N ILE A 28 -9.82 0.26 -6.96
CA ILE A 28 -9.05 0.80 -5.83
C ILE A 28 -7.61 1.07 -6.30
N LYS A 29 -7.14 2.33 -6.24
CA LYS A 29 -5.81 2.72 -6.74
C LYS A 29 -5.01 3.48 -5.70
N GLY A 30 -3.68 3.34 -5.71
CA GLY A 30 -2.82 4.23 -4.94
C GLY A 30 -1.67 3.59 -4.22
N SER A 31 -1.55 3.83 -2.92
CA SER A 31 -0.40 3.47 -2.11
C SER A 31 -0.01 1.99 -2.18
N ASP A 32 1.23 1.72 -2.59
CA ASP A 32 1.84 0.39 -2.53
C ASP A 32 1.82 -0.19 -1.10
N THR A 33 2.00 0.63 -0.08
CA THR A 33 1.94 0.16 1.32
C THR A 33 0.64 -0.59 1.64
N LEU A 34 -0.51 -0.06 1.18
CA LEU A 34 -1.81 -0.71 1.37
C LEU A 34 -2.08 -1.76 0.29
N GLY A 35 -1.83 -1.39 -0.97
CA GLY A 35 -2.28 -2.12 -2.14
C GLY A 35 -1.49 -3.40 -2.46
N ALA A 36 -0.24 -3.52 -1.99
CA ALA A 36 0.56 -4.70 -2.26
C ALA A 36 0.21 -5.91 -1.37
N LYS A 37 -0.23 -5.68 -0.12
CA LYS A 37 -0.54 -6.78 0.82
C LYS A 37 -1.88 -6.64 1.53
N MET A 38 -2.18 -5.48 2.15
CA MET A 38 -3.35 -5.31 3.01
C MET A 38 -4.67 -5.39 2.24
N VAL A 39 -4.82 -4.57 1.21
CA VAL A 39 -6.08 -4.47 0.45
C VAL A 39 -6.41 -5.75 -0.31
N PRO A 40 -5.47 -6.47 -0.96
CA PRO A 40 -5.77 -7.77 -1.55
C PRO A 40 -6.30 -8.81 -0.56
N GLN A 41 -5.75 -8.88 0.66
CA GLN A 41 -6.23 -9.84 1.67
C GLN A 41 -7.64 -9.47 2.18
N LEU A 42 -7.93 -8.18 2.36
CA LEU A 42 -9.27 -7.70 2.67
C LEU A 42 -10.25 -7.99 1.54
N ALA A 43 -9.85 -7.76 0.28
CA ALA A 43 -10.68 -8.02 -0.90
C ALA A 43 -11.02 -9.50 -1.04
N GLU A 44 -10.06 -10.41 -0.87
CA GLU A 44 -10.32 -11.85 -0.93
C GLU A 44 -11.27 -12.31 0.18
N ALA A 45 -11.08 -11.84 1.42
CA ALA A 45 -11.98 -12.17 2.52
C ALA A 45 -13.39 -11.61 2.29
N TYR A 46 -13.50 -10.39 1.76
CA TYR A 46 -14.77 -9.77 1.43
C TYR A 46 -15.48 -10.50 0.28
N LYS A 47 -14.77 -10.91 -0.78
CA LYS A 47 -15.32 -11.75 -1.85
C LYS A 47 -15.92 -13.04 -1.28
N ALA A 48 -15.15 -13.77 -0.47
CA ALA A 48 -15.62 -15.01 0.14
C ALA A 48 -16.88 -14.81 1.00
N LYS A 49 -17.00 -13.65 1.66
CA LYS A 49 -18.19 -13.27 2.43
C LYS A 49 -19.40 -13.01 1.53
N LYS A 50 -19.20 -12.28 0.40
CA LYS A 50 -20.28 -11.98 -0.57
C LYS A 50 -20.74 -13.22 -1.32
N GLU A 51 -19.83 -14.13 -1.68
CA GLU A 51 -20.16 -15.41 -2.33
C GLU A 51 -21.07 -16.27 -1.47
N LYS A 52 -20.85 -16.33 -0.15
CA LYS A 52 -21.76 -17.03 0.79
C LYS A 52 -23.17 -16.43 0.82
N GLN A 53 -23.33 -15.20 0.37
CA GLN A 53 -24.62 -14.49 0.24
C GLN A 53 -25.21 -14.60 -1.18
N GLY A 54 -24.57 -15.36 -2.08
CA GLY A 54 -24.98 -15.49 -3.48
C GLY A 54 -24.64 -14.29 -4.36
N MET A 55 -23.76 -13.39 -3.89
CA MET A 55 -23.33 -12.19 -4.60
C MET A 55 -21.90 -12.35 -5.12
N GLN A 56 -21.60 -11.74 -6.27
CA GLN A 56 -20.26 -11.71 -6.84
C GLN A 56 -19.77 -10.27 -6.90
N ILE A 57 -18.51 -10.06 -6.59
CA ILE A 57 -17.82 -8.78 -6.71
C ILE A 57 -16.43 -8.99 -7.33
N ALA A 58 -16.04 -8.13 -8.24
CA ALA A 58 -14.70 -8.05 -8.78
C ALA A 58 -13.94 -6.87 -8.16
N PHE A 59 -12.62 -7.00 -8.04
CA PHE A 59 -11.74 -5.92 -7.59
C PHE A 59 -10.66 -5.66 -8.64
N GLU A 60 -10.43 -4.37 -8.91
CA GLU A 60 -9.27 -3.89 -9.66
C GLU A 60 -8.39 -3.09 -8.71
N ILE A 61 -7.24 -3.64 -8.33
CA ILE A 61 -6.34 -3.03 -7.34
C ILE A 61 -5.03 -2.64 -8.04
N ALA A 62 -4.71 -1.34 -8.07
CA ALA A 62 -3.46 -0.81 -8.59
C ALA A 62 -2.62 -0.22 -7.46
N ALA A 63 -1.49 -0.88 -7.15
CA ALA A 63 -0.57 -0.52 -6.06
C ALA A 63 0.67 0.21 -6.60
N GLU A 64 0.64 1.54 -6.66
CA GLU A 64 1.71 2.37 -7.23
C GLU A 64 2.27 3.37 -6.21
N GLY A 65 1.45 4.36 -5.80
CA GLY A 65 1.85 5.38 -4.84
C GLY A 65 0.67 6.23 -4.38
N SER A 66 0.80 6.88 -3.21
CA SER A 66 -0.29 7.70 -2.65
C SER A 66 -0.69 8.87 -3.56
N SER A 67 0.24 9.41 -4.34
CA SER A 67 -0.09 10.47 -5.31
C SER A 67 -1.01 9.95 -6.42
N THR A 68 -0.86 8.69 -6.85
CA THR A 68 -1.77 8.03 -7.80
C THR A 68 -3.16 7.85 -7.17
N GLY A 69 -3.22 7.44 -5.88
CA GLY A 69 -4.49 7.33 -5.16
C GLY A 69 -5.25 8.65 -5.06
N VAL A 70 -4.56 9.74 -4.75
CA VAL A 70 -5.16 11.08 -4.77
C VAL A 70 -5.65 11.46 -6.17
N ALA A 71 -4.81 11.24 -7.19
CA ALA A 71 -5.16 11.57 -8.57
C ALA A 71 -6.36 10.75 -9.07
N SER A 72 -6.44 9.46 -8.72
CA SER A 72 -7.52 8.59 -9.17
C SER A 72 -8.90 9.00 -8.63
N VAL A 73 -8.98 9.51 -7.40
CA VAL A 73 -10.20 10.11 -6.85
C VAL A 73 -10.52 11.43 -7.55
N ILE A 74 -9.52 12.31 -7.76
CA ILE A 74 -9.72 13.60 -8.45
C ILE A 74 -10.18 13.40 -9.90
N ASP A 75 -9.69 12.38 -10.58
CA ASP A 75 -9.98 12.10 -11.99
C ASP A 75 -11.13 11.09 -12.15
N ALA A 76 -11.80 10.69 -11.03
CA ALA A 76 -12.90 9.73 -10.97
C ALA A 76 -12.58 8.38 -11.66
N THR A 77 -11.31 7.93 -11.59
CA THR A 77 -10.84 6.64 -12.15
C THR A 77 -10.77 5.53 -11.10
N ALA A 78 -11.09 5.82 -9.85
CA ALA A 78 -11.30 4.89 -8.76
C ALA A 78 -12.28 5.50 -7.75
N GLU A 79 -13.12 4.68 -7.13
CA GLU A 79 -14.01 5.13 -6.04
C GLU A 79 -13.24 5.26 -4.72
N ILE A 80 -12.21 4.43 -4.54
CA ILE A 80 -11.36 4.43 -3.36
C ILE A 80 -9.91 4.66 -3.78
N GLY A 81 -9.32 5.76 -3.29
CA GLY A 81 -7.90 6.02 -3.38
C GLY A 81 -7.19 5.47 -2.13
N MET A 82 -6.05 4.80 -2.28
CA MET A 82 -5.21 4.39 -1.16
C MET A 82 -4.11 5.41 -0.90
N SER A 83 -3.91 5.79 0.37
CA SER A 83 -2.83 6.71 0.74
C SER A 83 -2.16 6.33 2.07
N SER A 84 -0.84 6.42 2.12
CA SER A 84 -0.02 6.26 3.32
C SER A 84 0.51 7.61 3.86
N ARG A 85 -0.19 8.69 3.52
CA ARG A 85 0.01 10.06 4.00
C ARG A 85 -1.27 10.87 3.84
N ASP A 86 -1.36 11.96 4.54
CA ASP A 86 -2.40 12.96 4.27
C ASP A 86 -2.29 13.51 2.83
N PRO A 87 -3.42 13.86 2.19
CA PRO A 87 -3.39 14.61 0.95
C PRO A 87 -2.67 15.95 1.14
N LYS A 88 -1.80 16.31 0.18
CA LYS A 88 -1.07 17.58 0.23
C LYS A 88 -2.03 18.75 -0.01
N THR A 89 -1.72 19.94 0.53
CA THR A 89 -2.54 21.15 0.35
C THR A 89 -2.85 21.43 -1.13
N LYS A 90 -1.86 21.27 -2.03
CA LYS A 90 -2.06 21.43 -3.47
C LYS A 90 -3.01 20.41 -4.09
N GLU A 91 -3.05 19.18 -3.54
CA GLU A 91 -3.94 18.12 -4.00
C GLU A 91 -5.37 18.40 -3.56
N ILE A 92 -5.56 18.84 -2.30
CA ILE A 92 -6.86 19.29 -1.78
C ILE A 92 -7.38 20.49 -2.58
N THR A 93 -6.52 21.46 -2.90
CA THR A 93 -6.90 22.61 -3.72
C THR A 93 -7.32 22.18 -5.12
N LYS A 94 -6.57 21.27 -5.76
CA LYS A 94 -6.93 20.70 -7.06
C LYS A 94 -8.26 19.95 -7.02
N ALA A 95 -8.51 19.15 -5.97
CA ALA A 95 -9.79 18.46 -5.76
C ALA A 95 -10.94 19.45 -5.70
N LYS A 96 -10.83 20.48 -4.86
CA LYS A 96 -11.86 21.52 -4.70
C LYS A 96 -12.17 22.26 -6.01
N THR A 97 -11.16 22.58 -6.84
CA THR A 97 -11.39 23.22 -8.15
C THR A 97 -12.17 22.35 -9.13
N ARG A 98 -12.24 21.04 -8.86
CA ARG A 98 -13.06 20.05 -9.61
C ARG A 98 -14.37 19.68 -8.93
N GLY A 99 -14.72 20.39 -7.86
CA GLY A 99 -15.97 20.14 -7.10
C GLY A 99 -15.90 18.91 -6.18
N ILE A 100 -14.70 18.38 -5.91
CA ILE A 100 -14.47 17.18 -5.10
C ILE A 100 -14.16 17.61 -3.67
N ASP A 101 -14.90 17.04 -2.71
CA ASP A 101 -14.60 17.11 -1.28
C ASP A 101 -13.85 15.85 -0.85
N MET A 102 -12.51 15.91 -0.94
CA MET A 102 -11.66 14.75 -0.63
C MET A 102 -11.64 14.45 0.86
N LYS A 103 -12.22 13.32 1.24
CA LYS A 103 -12.25 12.81 2.60
C LYS A 103 -11.25 11.66 2.76
N ALA A 104 -10.44 11.75 3.81
CA ALA A 104 -9.51 10.68 4.23
C ALA A 104 -10.13 9.88 5.38
N ILE A 105 -10.31 8.58 5.18
CA ILE A 105 -10.81 7.64 6.19
C ILE A 105 -9.63 6.82 6.67
N THR A 106 -9.26 6.96 7.95
CA THR A 106 -8.20 6.13 8.54
C THR A 106 -8.68 4.69 8.64
N VAL A 107 -7.93 3.74 8.05
CA VAL A 107 -8.29 2.31 8.02
C VAL A 107 -7.33 1.42 8.79
N ALA A 108 -6.11 1.88 9.01
CA ALA A 108 -5.05 1.18 9.77
C ALA A 108 -3.98 2.17 10.20
N LYS A 109 -2.97 1.68 10.95
CA LYS A 109 -1.70 2.38 11.19
C LYS A 109 -0.55 1.52 10.72
N ASP A 110 0.59 2.14 10.47
CA ASP A 110 1.81 1.48 9.99
C ASP A 110 3.04 2.13 10.63
N GLY A 111 4.07 1.34 10.90
CA GLY A 111 5.40 1.83 11.27
C GLY A 111 6.33 1.76 10.06
N MET A 112 7.00 2.86 9.73
CA MET A 112 8.07 2.83 8.72
C MET A 112 9.33 2.27 9.37
N ALA A 113 9.51 0.94 9.30
CA ALA A 113 10.63 0.25 9.91
C ALA A 113 11.92 0.53 9.15
N ILE A 114 12.98 0.89 9.87
CA ILE A 114 14.33 0.95 9.32
C ILE A 114 14.87 -0.48 9.24
N ILE A 115 15.38 -0.84 8.09
CA ILE A 115 15.96 -2.17 7.83
C ILE A 115 17.38 -2.03 7.30
N VAL A 116 18.24 -2.93 7.75
CA VAL A 116 19.59 -3.14 7.23
C VAL A 116 19.76 -4.60 6.84
N ASN A 117 20.86 -4.93 6.16
CA ASN A 117 21.21 -6.32 5.93
C ASN A 117 21.36 -7.07 7.26
N GLU A 118 21.02 -8.35 7.31
CA GLU A 118 21.10 -9.15 8.55
C GLU A 118 22.52 -9.26 9.13
N SER A 119 23.54 -9.11 8.28
CA SER A 119 24.95 -9.12 8.70
C SER A 119 25.44 -7.81 9.33
N ASN A 120 24.67 -6.71 9.21
CA ASN A 120 25.05 -5.41 9.77
C ASN A 120 25.06 -5.46 11.31
N SER A 121 26.09 -4.91 11.96
CA SER A 121 26.31 -4.99 13.41
C SER A 121 25.50 -3.99 14.24
N LEU A 122 24.87 -2.99 13.60
CA LEU A 122 24.13 -1.94 14.29
C LEU A 122 22.94 -2.51 15.06
N GLU A 123 22.77 -2.16 16.33
CA GLU A 123 21.66 -2.66 17.17
C GLU A 123 20.49 -1.67 17.31
N SER A 124 20.72 -0.40 16.99
CA SER A 124 19.72 0.68 17.02
C SER A 124 20.24 1.84 16.17
N ILE A 125 19.33 2.74 15.77
CA ILE A 125 19.69 3.95 15.03
C ILE A 125 18.88 5.15 15.55
N SER A 126 19.48 6.33 15.59
CA SER A 126 18.81 7.57 15.97
C SER A 126 18.14 8.23 14.76
N LEU A 127 17.18 9.16 15.01
CA LEU A 127 16.59 9.97 13.95
C LEU A 127 17.63 10.86 13.27
N GLU A 128 18.63 11.35 14.02
CA GLU A 128 19.72 12.16 13.47
C GLU A 128 20.57 11.35 12.48
N GLU A 129 20.97 10.12 12.83
CA GLU A 129 21.73 9.25 11.93
C GLU A 129 20.93 8.89 10.68
N ILE A 130 19.62 8.63 10.82
CA ILE A 130 18.73 8.40 9.67
C ILE A 130 18.72 9.63 8.75
N GLU A 131 18.56 10.83 9.30
CA GLU A 131 18.58 12.08 8.54
C GLU A 131 19.89 12.23 7.77
N LEU A 132 21.02 12.07 8.43
CA LEU A 132 22.36 12.22 7.84
C LEU A 132 22.64 11.19 6.75
N ILE A 133 22.24 9.93 6.94
CA ILE A 133 22.39 8.87 5.93
C ILE A 133 21.55 9.17 4.69
N PHE A 134 20.24 9.42 4.88
CA PHE A 134 19.35 9.60 3.74
C PHE A 134 19.49 10.96 3.04
N SER A 135 20.12 11.96 3.68
CA SER A 135 20.52 13.21 3.02
C SER A 135 21.89 13.10 2.31
N GLY A 136 22.66 12.04 2.60
CA GLY A 136 23.99 11.83 2.02
C GLY A 136 25.12 12.55 2.75
N ASP A 137 24.89 13.05 3.96
CA ASP A 137 25.92 13.65 4.82
C ASP A 137 26.81 12.58 5.48
N ILE A 138 26.27 11.36 5.65
CA ILE A 138 26.99 10.15 6.02
C ILE A 138 26.81 9.15 4.89
N ASP A 139 27.92 8.72 4.29
CA ASP A 139 27.99 7.80 3.14
C ASP A 139 28.83 6.54 3.40
N ASP A 140 29.42 6.42 4.61
CA ASP A 140 30.20 5.25 5.03
C ASP A 140 29.78 4.80 6.43
N TRP A 141 29.65 3.47 6.62
CA TRP A 141 29.24 2.88 7.89
C TRP A 141 30.19 3.18 9.05
N SER A 142 31.49 3.42 8.79
CA SER A 142 32.46 3.75 9.82
C SER A 142 32.16 5.04 10.60
N ALA A 143 31.28 5.88 10.08
CA ALA A 143 30.84 7.09 10.79
C ALA A 143 29.92 6.80 12.00
N ILE A 144 29.23 5.66 11.99
CA ILE A 144 28.22 5.31 13.02
C ILE A 144 28.32 3.89 13.56
N SER A 145 29.23 3.08 13.03
CA SER A 145 29.45 1.69 13.48
C SER A 145 30.91 1.28 13.41
N MET A 146 31.21 0.05 13.83
CA MET A 146 32.54 -0.54 13.67
C MET A 146 32.82 -1.09 12.27
N GLU A 147 31.81 -1.10 11.42
CA GLU A 147 31.92 -1.54 10.04
C GLU A 147 32.48 -0.43 9.14
N THR A 148 33.07 -0.83 8.03
CA THR A 148 33.57 0.06 6.97
C THR A 148 32.91 -0.31 5.65
N GLY A 149 32.61 0.67 4.83
CA GLY A 149 32.04 0.49 3.51
C GLY A 149 30.93 1.48 3.18
N SER A 150 30.82 1.82 1.91
CA SER A 150 29.86 2.82 1.45
C SER A 150 28.43 2.36 1.67
N ILE A 151 27.63 3.23 2.29
CA ILE A 151 26.22 2.99 2.55
C ILE A 151 25.44 3.02 1.25
N SER A 152 24.62 1.98 1.01
CA SER A 152 23.63 1.96 -0.06
C SER A 152 22.25 2.27 0.51
N ALA A 153 21.82 3.52 0.41
CA ALA A 153 20.54 3.96 0.94
C ALA A 153 19.41 3.79 -0.10
N TYR A 154 18.43 2.92 0.23
CA TYR A 154 17.28 2.61 -0.61
C TYR A 154 16.04 3.37 -0.16
N THR A 155 15.44 4.13 -1.07
CA THR A 155 14.23 4.92 -0.82
C THR A 155 13.13 4.58 -1.83
N ARG A 156 11.97 5.18 -1.68
CA ARG A 156 10.84 5.04 -2.61
C ARG A 156 10.89 6.12 -3.70
N ASN A 157 10.17 5.89 -4.79
CA ASN A 157 9.94 6.92 -5.80
C ASN A 157 9.10 8.10 -5.24
N THR A 158 9.09 9.24 -5.94
CA THR A 158 8.46 10.48 -5.48
C THR A 158 6.92 10.47 -5.48
N SER A 159 6.28 9.48 -6.14
CA SER A 159 4.82 9.27 -6.07
C SER A 159 4.40 8.61 -4.75
N SER A 160 5.34 7.97 -4.04
CA SER A 160 5.12 7.27 -2.79
C SER A 160 4.74 8.21 -1.65
N GLY A 161 3.68 7.84 -0.92
CA GLY A 161 3.36 8.50 0.35
C GLY A 161 4.39 8.20 1.42
N THR A 162 4.98 7.00 1.40
CA THR A 162 6.06 6.61 2.33
C THR A 162 7.28 7.49 2.15
N TYR A 163 7.71 7.77 0.89
CA TYR A 163 8.78 8.72 0.59
C TYR A 163 8.52 10.08 1.25
N ALA A 164 7.35 10.67 1.02
CA ALA A 164 7.02 11.99 1.54
C ALA A 164 6.87 12.03 3.07
N THR A 165 6.32 10.96 3.68
CA THR A 165 6.17 10.90 5.13
C THR A 165 7.51 10.66 5.81
N PHE A 166 8.36 9.82 5.25
CA PHE A 166 9.71 9.59 5.75
C PHE A 166 10.56 10.86 5.71
N GLN A 167 10.54 11.58 4.59
CA GLN A 167 11.20 12.88 4.45
C GLN A 167 10.77 13.86 5.56
N LYS A 168 9.46 13.90 5.85
CA LYS A 168 8.92 14.78 6.89
C LYS A 168 9.30 14.35 8.31
N LEU A 169 9.18 13.07 8.65
CA LEU A 169 9.30 12.58 10.03
C LEU A 169 10.73 12.21 10.41
N ALA A 170 11.50 11.64 9.46
CA ALA A 170 12.84 11.12 9.72
C ALA A 170 13.95 12.05 9.24
N MET A 171 13.65 12.97 8.31
CA MET A 171 14.67 13.81 7.70
C MET A 171 14.43 15.33 7.91
N ASN A 172 13.60 15.73 8.86
CA ASN A 172 13.25 17.14 9.09
C ASN A 172 12.86 17.90 7.81
N SER A 173 12.25 17.20 6.84
CA SER A 173 11.90 17.74 5.51
C SER A 173 13.12 18.13 4.63
N ARG A 174 14.33 17.68 4.97
CA ARG A 174 15.51 17.81 4.09
C ARG A 174 15.33 16.97 2.83
N ASP A 175 16.04 17.34 1.77
CA ASP A 175 16.05 16.55 0.54
C ASP A 175 16.91 15.30 0.70
N TYR A 176 16.50 14.23 -0.01
CA TYR A 176 17.30 13.01 -0.10
C TYR A 176 18.60 13.28 -0.87
N GLY A 177 19.67 12.66 -0.44
CA GLY A 177 20.95 12.67 -1.13
C GLY A 177 20.84 12.13 -2.57
N THR A 178 21.67 12.64 -3.46
CA THR A 178 21.66 12.29 -4.90
C THR A 178 21.96 10.82 -5.14
N GLU A 179 22.71 10.19 -4.24
CA GLU A 179 23.12 8.77 -4.34
C GLU A 179 22.04 7.80 -3.78
N THR A 180 20.93 8.31 -3.21
CA THR A 180 19.85 7.44 -2.75
C THR A 180 19.15 6.75 -3.92
N GLN A 181 18.98 5.42 -3.81
CA GLN A 181 18.41 4.59 -4.86
C GLN A 181 16.91 4.48 -4.72
N LYS A 182 16.16 4.90 -5.76
CA LYS A 182 14.68 4.97 -5.73
C LYS A 182 14.07 3.67 -6.23
N MET A 183 13.31 3.00 -5.36
CA MET A 183 12.62 1.74 -5.62
C MET A 183 11.11 1.95 -5.84
N ALA A 184 10.50 1.07 -6.63
CA ALA A 184 9.07 1.14 -6.93
C ALA A 184 8.20 0.78 -5.72
N GLY A 185 8.57 -0.25 -4.94
CA GLY A 185 7.78 -0.80 -3.83
C GLY A 185 8.60 -1.13 -2.59
N ASN A 186 7.89 -1.42 -1.49
CA ASN A 186 8.50 -1.88 -0.24
C ASN A 186 9.23 -3.22 -0.42
N GLU A 187 8.66 -4.14 -1.20
CA GLU A 187 9.24 -5.46 -1.44
C GLU A 187 10.60 -5.36 -2.13
N GLN A 188 10.73 -4.44 -3.09
CA GLN A 188 12.00 -4.21 -3.76
C GLN A 188 13.05 -3.66 -2.79
N ILE A 189 12.70 -2.70 -1.91
CA ILE A 189 13.63 -2.21 -0.88
C ILE A 189 14.08 -3.35 0.03
N ALA A 190 13.15 -4.18 0.53
CA ALA A 190 13.50 -5.30 1.40
C ALA A 190 14.43 -6.31 0.70
N SER A 191 14.18 -6.59 -0.59
CA SER A 191 15.03 -7.47 -1.41
C SER A 191 16.42 -6.90 -1.64
N GLU A 192 16.54 -5.61 -1.98
CA GLU A 192 17.84 -4.97 -2.18
C GLU A 192 18.67 -4.95 -0.90
N VAL A 193 18.05 -4.60 0.24
CA VAL A 193 18.73 -4.62 1.55
C VAL A 193 19.16 -6.04 1.94
N ALA A 194 18.32 -7.05 1.69
CA ALA A 194 18.65 -8.44 1.99
C ALA A 194 19.87 -8.95 1.20
N ASN A 195 20.06 -8.45 -0.02
CA ASN A 195 21.13 -8.89 -0.91
C ASN A 195 22.39 -8.00 -0.87
N ASN A 196 22.36 -6.89 -0.13
CA ASN A 196 23.49 -5.96 -0.03
C ASN A 196 23.93 -5.78 1.41
N PRO A 197 25.12 -6.29 1.83
CA PRO A 197 25.64 -6.13 3.19
C PRO A 197 25.73 -4.68 3.69
N TYR A 198 25.87 -3.72 2.77
CA TYR A 198 25.96 -2.29 3.09
C TYR A 198 24.62 -1.54 2.93
N GLY A 199 23.54 -2.29 2.69
CA GLY A 199 22.21 -1.73 2.42
C GLY A 199 21.50 -1.22 3.68
N ILE A 200 20.84 -0.07 3.54
CA ILE A 200 19.85 0.45 4.48
C ILE A 200 18.62 0.91 3.72
N GLY A 201 17.45 0.73 4.28
CA GLY A 201 16.19 1.17 3.69
C GLY A 201 15.10 1.32 4.74
N TYR A 202 13.92 1.70 4.29
CA TYR A 202 12.72 1.71 5.13
C TYR A 202 11.54 1.05 4.42
N VAL A 203 10.76 0.29 5.19
CA VAL A 203 9.60 -0.46 4.69
C VAL A 203 8.44 -0.38 5.68
N GLY A 204 7.22 -0.65 5.22
CA GLY A 204 6.07 -0.86 6.10
C GLY A 204 6.19 -2.17 6.88
N LEU A 205 5.45 -2.27 7.99
CA LEU A 205 5.47 -3.42 8.91
C LEU A 205 5.20 -4.77 8.23
N ALA A 206 4.45 -4.79 7.14
CA ALA A 206 4.18 -6.02 6.38
C ALA A 206 5.42 -6.67 5.76
N TYR A 207 6.59 -6.02 5.80
CA TYR A 207 7.84 -6.48 5.17
C TYR A 207 8.96 -6.75 6.16
N ILE A 208 8.75 -6.53 7.47
CA ILE A 208 9.81 -6.68 8.49
C ILE A 208 10.29 -8.12 8.70
N ASN A 209 9.54 -9.10 8.23
CA ASN A 209 9.88 -10.52 8.31
C ASN A 209 10.51 -11.07 7.01
N THR A 210 10.97 -10.20 6.11
CA THR A 210 11.70 -10.62 4.91
C THR A 210 13.02 -11.26 5.32
N PRO A 211 13.36 -12.48 4.84
CA PRO A 211 14.64 -13.10 5.14
C PRO A 211 15.82 -12.25 4.66
N GLY A 212 16.94 -12.24 5.39
CA GLY A 212 18.15 -11.50 5.04
C GLY A 212 18.17 -10.03 5.48
N ILE A 213 17.11 -9.56 6.16
CA ILE A 213 17.11 -8.21 6.75
C ILE A 213 17.08 -8.27 8.28
N LYS A 214 17.62 -7.21 8.88
CA LYS A 214 17.49 -6.89 10.30
C LYS A 214 16.73 -5.58 10.45
N VAL A 215 15.76 -5.55 11.37
CA VAL A 215 15.00 -4.35 11.73
C VAL A 215 15.72 -3.62 12.83
N LEU A 216 16.01 -2.34 12.64
CA LEU A 216 16.60 -1.49 13.67
C LEU A 216 15.53 -0.76 14.47
N PRO A 217 15.56 -0.81 15.80
CA PRO A 217 14.84 0.14 16.65
C PRO A 217 15.30 1.57 16.34
N VAL A 218 14.37 2.51 16.29
CA VAL A 218 14.66 3.95 16.17
C VAL A 218 14.52 4.59 17.54
N GLU A 219 15.54 5.29 18.00
CA GLU A 219 15.63 5.79 19.39
C GLU A 219 15.40 4.68 20.44
N GLY A 220 15.85 3.46 20.14
CA GLY A 220 15.61 2.29 20.98
C GLY A 220 14.17 1.75 20.97
N ILE A 221 13.26 2.29 20.12
CA ILE A 221 11.85 1.92 20.05
C ILE A 221 11.61 1.07 18.81
N LEU A 222 10.94 -0.08 18.98
CA LEU A 222 10.60 -0.99 17.90
C LEU A 222 9.47 -0.42 17.03
N PRO A 223 9.42 -0.73 15.72
CA PRO A 223 8.43 -0.17 14.80
C PRO A 223 6.99 -0.62 15.06
N THR A 224 6.77 -1.64 15.88
CA THR A 224 5.46 -2.11 16.32
C THR A 224 4.95 -1.43 17.59
N ALA A 225 5.79 -0.64 18.27
CA ALA A 225 5.40 0.04 19.50
C ALA A 225 4.49 1.24 19.23
N ALA A 226 3.56 1.49 20.16
CA ALA A 226 2.56 2.57 20.02
C ALA A 226 3.17 3.98 19.95
N ASN A 227 4.33 4.17 20.55
CA ASN A 227 5.07 5.44 20.58
C ASN A 227 6.23 5.50 19.56
N TYR A 228 6.21 4.63 18.55
CA TYR A 228 7.23 4.63 17.50
C TYR A 228 7.26 5.96 16.74
N PRO A 229 8.43 6.63 16.62
CA PRO A 229 8.49 7.97 16.05
C PRO A 229 8.12 8.04 14.57
N LEU A 230 8.29 6.95 13.82
CA LEU A 230 7.98 6.86 12.39
C LEU A 230 6.65 6.13 12.13
N ALA A 231 5.74 6.13 13.11
CA ALA A 231 4.39 5.62 12.93
C ALA A 231 3.50 6.61 12.16
N ARG A 232 2.56 6.08 11.37
CA ARG A 232 1.66 6.88 10.54
C ARG A 232 0.31 6.21 10.34
N PRO A 233 -0.78 6.97 10.11
CA PRO A 233 -2.06 6.43 9.65
C PRO A 233 -2.00 6.03 8.17
N LEU A 234 -2.87 5.07 7.82
CA LEU A 234 -3.14 4.65 6.45
C LEU A 234 -4.59 4.98 6.11
N TYR A 235 -4.83 5.45 4.89
CA TYR A 235 -6.11 6.03 4.49
C TYR A 235 -6.72 5.39 3.27
N TYR A 236 -8.05 5.29 3.27
CA TYR A 236 -8.86 5.36 2.07
C TYR A 236 -9.29 6.80 1.81
N LEU A 237 -9.14 7.23 0.57
CA LEU A 237 -9.56 8.55 0.09
C LEU A 237 -10.80 8.38 -0.77
N ILE A 238 -11.80 9.22 -0.54
CA ILE A 238 -13.06 9.23 -1.29
C ILE A 238 -13.48 10.66 -1.62
N ASP A 239 -14.37 10.82 -2.58
CA ASP A 239 -15.11 12.07 -2.78
C ASP A 239 -16.36 12.07 -1.88
N ASN A 240 -16.39 12.92 -0.88
CA ASN A 240 -17.50 13.04 0.07
C ASN A 240 -18.74 13.74 -0.54
N ASN A 241 -18.60 14.37 -1.72
CA ASN A 241 -19.71 14.99 -2.44
C ASN A 241 -20.51 14.00 -3.30
N GLN A 242 -19.98 12.79 -3.52
CA GLN A 242 -20.63 11.77 -4.32
C GLN A 242 -21.02 10.57 -3.45
N SER A 243 -22.16 9.96 -3.78
CA SER A 243 -22.52 8.67 -3.21
C SER A 243 -21.59 7.61 -3.78
N LEU A 244 -20.94 6.88 -2.92
CA LEU A 244 -20.20 5.68 -3.29
C LEU A 244 -21.18 4.59 -3.74
N SER A 245 -20.72 3.66 -4.57
CA SER A 245 -21.46 2.44 -4.84
C SER A 245 -21.68 1.65 -3.53
N ASP A 246 -22.73 0.82 -3.52
CA ASP A 246 -23.00 -0.07 -2.38
C ASP A 246 -21.77 -0.96 -2.08
N ASN A 247 -21.09 -1.44 -3.12
CA ASN A 247 -19.88 -2.24 -2.98
C ASN A 247 -18.73 -1.49 -2.33
N ALA A 248 -18.52 -0.21 -2.68
CA ALA A 248 -17.48 0.61 -2.07
C ALA A 248 -17.78 0.93 -0.60
N ASN A 249 -19.03 1.32 -0.28
CA ASN A 249 -19.48 1.57 1.09
C ASN A 249 -19.33 0.32 1.96
N ASP A 250 -19.84 -0.81 1.48
CA ASP A 250 -19.77 -2.09 2.19
C ASP A 250 -18.33 -2.55 2.40
N PHE A 251 -17.45 -2.38 1.41
CA PHE A 251 -16.03 -2.75 1.53
C PHE A 251 -15.29 -1.86 2.54
N ILE A 252 -15.56 -0.55 2.56
CA ILE A 252 -15.03 0.35 3.60
C ILE A 252 -15.54 -0.08 4.97
N GLY A 253 -16.84 -0.35 5.09
CA GLY A 253 -17.44 -0.85 6.32
C GLY A 253 -16.84 -2.18 6.77
N PHE A 254 -16.61 -3.12 5.84
CA PHE A 254 -15.92 -4.38 6.12
C PHE A 254 -14.49 -4.16 6.61
N THR A 255 -13.72 -3.29 5.95
CA THR A 255 -12.35 -2.95 6.38
C THR A 255 -12.31 -2.42 7.81
N LEU A 256 -13.28 -1.59 8.19
CA LEU A 256 -13.40 -1.01 9.53
C LEU A 256 -14.06 -1.94 10.56
N SER A 257 -14.62 -3.08 10.14
CA SER A 257 -15.23 -4.06 11.05
C SER A 257 -14.19 -4.81 11.88
N PRO A 258 -14.57 -5.44 13.01
CA PRO A 258 -13.66 -6.30 13.77
C PRO A 258 -13.00 -7.39 12.90
N GLU A 259 -13.75 -7.98 11.96
CA GLU A 259 -13.24 -8.99 11.02
C GLU A 259 -12.15 -8.41 10.11
N GLY A 260 -12.38 -7.24 9.52
CA GLY A 260 -11.40 -6.54 8.67
C GLY A 260 -10.15 -6.14 9.46
N GLN A 261 -10.31 -5.64 10.69
CA GLN A 261 -9.20 -5.24 11.54
C GLN A 261 -8.34 -6.44 12.00
N GLU A 262 -8.92 -7.62 12.19
CA GLU A 262 -8.15 -8.84 12.44
C GLU A 262 -7.36 -9.30 11.20
N ILE A 263 -7.88 -9.07 9.98
CA ILE A 263 -7.11 -9.31 8.75
C ILE A 263 -5.92 -8.36 8.68
N ILE A 264 -6.13 -7.08 9.00
CA ILE A 264 -5.08 -6.05 9.04
C ILE A 264 -3.94 -6.45 9.99
N LYS A 265 -4.27 -6.94 11.20
CA LYS A 265 -3.27 -7.47 12.14
C LYS A 265 -2.51 -8.68 11.57
N ARG A 266 -3.20 -9.62 10.93
CA ARG A 266 -2.57 -10.82 10.34
C ARG A 266 -1.56 -10.50 9.24
N VAL A 267 -1.74 -9.39 8.54
CA VAL A 267 -0.77 -8.92 7.54
C VAL A 267 0.21 -7.88 8.11
N HIS A 268 0.37 -7.90 9.43
CA HIS A 268 1.34 -7.14 10.21
C HIS A 268 1.16 -5.63 10.24
N PHE A 269 0.00 -5.09 9.86
CA PHE A 269 -0.32 -3.70 10.14
C PHE A 269 -0.93 -3.52 11.53
N LEU A 270 -0.91 -2.28 12.04
CA LEU A 270 -1.52 -1.95 13.31
C LEU A 270 -3.00 -1.63 13.10
N SER A 271 -3.88 -2.35 13.80
CA SER A 271 -5.31 -2.10 13.78
C SER A 271 -5.67 -0.78 14.47
N LEU A 272 -6.90 -0.33 14.28
CA LEU A 272 -7.42 0.88 14.92
C LEU A 272 -7.83 0.63 16.38
N TYR A 273 -8.15 -0.63 16.72
CA TYR A 273 -8.60 -1.10 18.04
C TYR A 273 -8.31 -2.58 18.24
#